data_02ebace5abeb02979ef4954622dd433b
#
_entry.id   02ebace5abeb02979ef4954622dd433b
#
_cell.length_a   1.000
_cell.length_b   1.000
_cell.length_c   1.000
_cell.angle_alpha   90.00
_cell.angle_beta   90.00
_cell.angle_gamma   90.00
#
_symmetry.space_group_name_H-M   'P 1'
#
loop_
_entity.id
_entity.type
_entity.pdbx_description
1 polymer ?
#
loop_
_entity_poly.entity_id
_entity_poly.type
_entity_poly.pdbx_seq_one_letter_code
_entity_poly.pdbx_strand_id
1 'polypeptide(L)'
;MRIKSILLTVALATMCLFGQAQEQRDLKKEVKVRTNFKPKIRKAKRIGEMPTIVDTVTFKKRFDYLIKSKSLDVSFKPGTIKAAKMINTPFKKIHGHTFDLAAGNYASLFADYRYNNLHSKKTDFGIHLQHYSSNGKLELENGDKVKPDWKEFLAEVYGNHYLDDAKLSSRIFFTNKAFNYYGLPVVDNINDKENIFDYKNQRFNHIGLNTNYESLNKRANDLNYKLGVNFEYFEDKYNVSELKMGVDGLAELKAGDGMWSLESALDFIKTNNLVYWDSGLKDHDVSSSLLSVNPSYSLTLGNFNMRLGAKAEAVIGNDSEFKIYPDVKFNLVLVERVLDMFAGLDGNLDLNTLRSISATNPFVQSGLDVENTSTNYRIYGGLKTRISTKSSALLSVEYADIENQYFFTMANSVFAPQGDLPSQTHYFNKYAVTYDDISKLSFTGEVDLQLNKELNLYALAKYTHYSLEGLKEAWHMPKFEMEARANYKFSDQWLFNARLIFVGDRPVMTNGNKAQLDALADLGLGAEYKWNDILSLYANVNNILDAESYLWYAYPTQGINGMIGLRLIF
;
A
#
# COMPACT_ATOMS: atom_id res chain seq x y z
N MET A 1 15.25 4.85 29.53
CA MET A 1 16.59 4.19 29.47
C MET A 1 16.55 2.68 29.14
N ARG A 2 15.51 1.93 29.52
CA ARG A 2 15.38 0.47 29.26
C ARG A 2 15.07 0.11 27.81
N ILE A 3 14.29 0.91 27.07
CA ILE A 3 13.90 0.62 25.68
C ILE A 3 15.10 0.75 24.71
N LYS A 4 15.98 1.72 24.92
CA LYS A 4 17.21 1.87 24.13
C LYS A 4 18.14 0.66 24.22
N SER A 5 18.18 0.03 25.41
CA SER A 5 18.98 -1.19 25.61
C SER A 5 18.35 -2.40 24.92
N ILE A 6 17.03 -2.52 24.88
CA ILE A 6 16.32 -3.64 24.24
C ILE A 6 16.46 -3.54 22.71
N LEU A 7 16.32 -2.34 22.15
CA LEU A 7 16.49 -2.10 20.70
C LEU A 7 17.93 -2.36 20.25
N LEU A 8 18.91 -1.97 21.06
CA LEU A 8 20.32 -2.26 20.78
C LEU A 8 20.59 -3.77 20.84
N THR A 9 19.97 -4.47 21.78
CA THR A 9 20.11 -5.94 21.93
C THR A 9 19.45 -6.69 20.77
N VAL A 10 18.28 -6.23 20.30
CA VAL A 10 17.59 -6.81 19.12
C VAL A 10 18.37 -6.52 17.84
N ALA A 11 18.91 -5.31 17.67
CA ALA A 11 19.76 -4.97 16.53
C ALA A 11 21.09 -5.75 16.54
N LEU A 12 21.71 -5.95 17.71
CA LEU A 12 22.89 -6.83 17.85
C LEU A 12 22.54 -8.29 17.59
N ALA A 13 21.40 -8.78 18.06
CA ALA A 13 20.97 -10.17 17.83
C ALA A 13 20.68 -10.43 16.34
N THR A 14 20.10 -9.46 15.61
CA THR A 14 19.94 -9.57 14.16
C THR A 14 21.29 -9.51 13.42
N MET A 15 22.23 -8.67 13.83
CA MET A 15 23.60 -8.70 13.29
C MET A 15 24.33 -10.01 13.56
N CYS A 16 24.15 -10.63 14.73
CA CYS A 16 24.74 -11.93 15.03
C CYS A 16 24.14 -13.08 14.20
N LEU A 17 22.87 -12.99 13.80
CA LEU A 17 22.25 -13.97 12.90
C LEU A 17 22.81 -13.89 11.48
N PHE A 18 23.26 -12.72 11.04
CA PHE A 18 23.94 -12.55 9.75
C PHE A 18 25.46 -12.91 9.80
N GLY A 19 26.08 -12.88 10.98
CA GLY A 19 27.49 -13.20 11.17
C GLY A 19 27.83 -14.69 11.14
N GLN A 20 26.86 -15.59 11.26
CA GLN A 20 27.07 -17.05 11.24
C GLN A 20 27.01 -17.67 9.82
N ALA A 21 26.83 -16.88 8.77
CA ALA A 21 26.75 -17.36 7.40
C ALA A 21 28.11 -17.50 6.68
N GLN A 22 29.22 -17.36 7.38
CA GLN A 22 30.56 -17.63 6.83
C GLN A 22 31.16 -18.93 7.40
N GLU A 23 30.45 -20.02 7.24
CA GLU A 23 31.10 -21.32 7.28
C GLU A 23 31.64 -21.64 5.90
N GLN A 24 32.95 -21.78 5.83
CA GLN A 24 33.69 -22.21 4.64
C GLN A 24 33.19 -23.60 4.23
N ARG A 25 32.19 -23.65 3.34
CA ARG A 25 31.76 -24.90 2.71
C ARG A 25 32.72 -25.26 1.60
N ASP A 26 33.43 -26.34 1.81
CA ASP A 26 34.12 -27.10 0.78
C ASP A 26 33.20 -27.26 -0.45
N LEU A 27 33.65 -26.71 -1.57
CA LEU A 27 32.91 -26.71 -2.85
C LEU A 27 33.00 -28.09 -3.50
N LYS A 28 32.32 -29.08 -2.94
CA LYS A 28 31.84 -30.26 -3.68
C LYS A 28 30.38 -30.04 -4.02
N LYS A 29 30.13 -29.20 -5.01
CA LYS A 29 28.82 -28.98 -5.58
C LYS A 29 28.54 -30.09 -6.59
N GLU A 30 27.88 -31.17 -6.15
CA GLU A 30 27.17 -32.05 -7.10
C GLU A 30 25.95 -31.28 -7.63
N VAL A 31 26.11 -30.72 -8.81
CA VAL A 31 24.98 -30.11 -9.54
C VAL A 31 24.25 -31.23 -10.26
N LYS A 32 23.18 -31.77 -9.65
CA LYS A 32 22.19 -32.58 -10.39
C LYS A 32 21.38 -31.66 -11.29
N VAL A 33 21.90 -31.41 -12.50
CA VAL A 33 21.15 -30.75 -13.56
C VAL A 33 20.14 -31.76 -14.12
N ARG A 34 18.88 -31.68 -13.71
CA ARG A 34 17.78 -32.32 -14.45
C ARG A 34 17.37 -31.39 -15.59
N THR A 35 18.08 -31.42 -16.66
CA THR A 35 17.63 -30.87 -17.94
C THR A 35 16.71 -31.87 -18.61
N ASN A 36 15.51 -31.44 -18.98
CA ASN A 36 14.71 -32.17 -19.94
C ASN A 36 15.52 -32.26 -21.25
N PHE A 37 16.08 -33.42 -21.51
CA PHE A 37 16.83 -33.68 -22.71
C PHE A 37 15.87 -33.60 -23.89
N LYS A 38 15.98 -32.53 -24.69
CA LYS A 38 15.38 -32.46 -26.03
C LYS A 38 16.46 -32.94 -27.00
N PRO A 39 16.32 -34.12 -27.59
CA PRO A 39 17.30 -34.59 -28.56
C PRO A 39 17.30 -33.67 -29.79
N LYS A 40 18.37 -32.91 -29.97
CA LYS A 40 18.63 -32.22 -31.22
C LYS A 40 19.60 -33.10 -32.03
N ILE A 41 19.16 -33.58 -33.19
CA ILE A 41 20.04 -34.24 -34.15
C ILE A 41 21.04 -33.18 -34.63
N ARG A 42 22.26 -33.24 -34.15
CA ARG A 42 23.37 -32.49 -34.73
C ARG A 42 23.93 -33.27 -35.91
N LYS A 43 24.10 -32.60 -37.02
CA LYS A 43 24.81 -33.19 -38.17
C LYS A 43 26.19 -33.65 -37.69
N ALA A 44 26.45 -34.95 -37.85
CA ALA A 44 27.76 -35.51 -37.56
C ALA A 44 28.78 -34.89 -38.52
N LYS A 45 29.81 -34.27 -37.99
CA LYS A 45 30.94 -33.79 -38.77
C LYS A 45 31.83 -35.00 -39.03
N ARG A 46 32.03 -35.37 -40.32
CA ARG A 46 32.96 -36.43 -40.68
C ARG A 46 34.35 -36.04 -40.15
N ILE A 47 34.95 -36.93 -39.39
CA ILE A 47 36.36 -36.84 -39.02
C ILE A 47 37.13 -37.17 -40.30
N GLY A 48 37.83 -36.18 -40.88
CA GLY A 48 38.52 -36.28 -42.15
C GLY A 48 39.97 -36.74 -42.06
N GLU A 49 40.33 -37.48 -41.03
CA GLU A 49 41.67 -38.10 -41.00
C GLU A 49 41.55 -39.62 -41.04
N MET A 50 41.88 -40.17 -42.19
CA MET A 50 42.13 -41.60 -42.30
C MET A 50 43.55 -41.95 -41.85
N PRO A 51 43.69 -42.90 -40.94
CA PRO A 51 45.02 -43.46 -40.68
C PRO A 51 45.48 -44.18 -41.93
N THR A 52 46.63 -43.79 -42.44
CA THR A 52 47.32 -44.50 -43.57
C THR A 52 47.93 -45.78 -43.02
N ILE A 53 47.23 -46.91 -43.24
CA ILE A 53 47.84 -48.24 -43.04
C ILE A 53 48.55 -48.58 -44.35
N VAL A 54 49.85 -48.66 -44.27
CA VAL A 54 50.68 -49.19 -45.39
C VAL A 54 50.60 -50.74 -45.30
N ASP A 55 49.68 -51.32 -46.01
CA ASP A 55 49.61 -52.79 -46.18
C ASP A 55 50.51 -53.23 -47.33
N THR A 56 51.50 -54.03 -47.02
CA THR A 56 52.50 -54.52 -47.96
C THR A 56 52.11 -55.88 -48.64
N VAL A 57 50.85 -56.32 -48.49
CA VAL A 57 50.40 -57.60 -49.07
C VAL A 57 49.14 -57.39 -49.92
N THR A 58 49.34 -57.33 -51.28
CA THR A 58 48.24 -57.26 -52.23
C THR A 58 47.71 -58.65 -52.56
N PHE A 59 46.66 -59.10 -51.92
CA PHE A 59 45.82 -60.23 -52.37
C PHE A 59 44.66 -59.69 -53.16
N LYS A 60 44.68 -59.94 -54.47
CA LYS A 60 43.50 -59.73 -55.31
C LYS A 60 42.49 -60.83 -55.03
N LYS A 61 41.60 -60.66 -54.10
CA LYS A 61 40.42 -61.51 -53.93
C LYS A 61 39.29 -60.93 -54.80
N ARG A 62 38.97 -61.69 -55.85
CA ARG A 62 37.76 -61.47 -56.62
C ARG A 62 36.62 -62.12 -55.88
N PHE A 63 35.69 -61.32 -55.37
CA PHE A 63 34.43 -61.80 -54.77
C PHE A 63 33.32 -61.58 -55.80
N ASP A 64 32.71 -62.61 -56.27
CA ASP A 64 31.48 -62.54 -57.04
C ASP A 64 30.32 -62.54 -56.09
N TYR A 65 29.72 -61.38 -55.91
CA TYR A 65 28.54 -61.23 -55.04
C TYR A 65 27.28 -61.49 -55.86
N LEU A 66 26.59 -62.57 -55.58
CA LEU A 66 25.25 -62.81 -56.07
C LEU A 66 24.28 -62.07 -55.17
N ILE A 67 23.89 -60.86 -55.55
CA ILE A 67 22.89 -60.12 -54.82
C ILE A 67 21.54 -60.73 -55.17
N LYS A 68 21.03 -61.57 -54.26
CA LYS A 68 19.63 -61.99 -54.30
C LYS A 68 18.80 -60.91 -53.56
N SER A 69 18.10 -60.11 -54.37
CA SER A 69 17.11 -59.20 -53.79
C SER A 69 15.96 -60.01 -53.19
N LYS A 70 15.89 -60.06 -51.88
CA LYS A 70 14.75 -60.59 -51.14
C LYS A 70 13.91 -59.38 -50.69
N SER A 71 12.74 -59.21 -51.29
CA SER A 71 11.80 -58.22 -50.80
C SER A 71 11.39 -58.63 -49.38
N LEU A 72 11.80 -57.81 -48.41
CA LEU A 72 11.29 -57.91 -47.03
C LEU A 72 10.01 -57.08 -46.98
N ASP A 73 8.88 -57.73 -46.83
CA ASP A 73 7.62 -57.09 -46.54
C ASP A 73 7.66 -56.64 -45.10
N VAL A 74 8.16 -55.43 -44.91
CA VAL A 74 8.12 -54.80 -43.59
C VAL A 74 6.79 -54.06 -43.44
N SER A 75 5.75 -54.78 -43.11
CA SER A 75 4.51 -54.13 -42.68
C SER A 75 4.70 -53.59 -41.25
N PHE A 76 5.25 -52.39 -41.15
CA PHE A 76 5.29 -51.67 -39.89
C PHE A 76 3.89 -51.12 -39.59
N LYS A 77 3.15 -51.77 -38.72
CA LYS A 77 1.94 -51.20 -38.12
C LYS A 77 2.38 -50.28 -36.99
N PRO A 78 2.36 -48.95 -37.16
CA PRO A 78 2.64 -48.06 -36.05
C PRO A 78 1.61 -48.33 -34.96
N GLY A 79 2.07 -48.70 -33.78
CA GLY A 79 1.23 -48.82 -32.60
C GLY A 79 0.53 -47.49 -32.36
N THR A 80 -0.79 -47.51 -32.30
CA THR A 80 -1.55 -46.32 -31.93
C THR A 80 -1.07 -45.85 -30.58
N ILE A 81 -0.42 -44.69 -30.54
CA ILE A 81 -0.08 -44.00 -29.28
C ILE A 81 -1.43 -43.69 -28.60
N LYS A 82 -1.71 -44.36 -27.48
CA LYS A 82 -2.86 -44.02 -26.67
C LYS A 82 -2.74 -42.52 -26.32
N ALA A 83 -3.75 -41.73 -26.70
CA ALA A 83 -3.80 -40.34 -26.33
C ALA A 83 -3.60 -40.23 -24.82
N ALA A 84 -2.62 -39.43 -24.40
CA ALA A 84 -2.43 -39.15 -22.97
C ALA A 84 -3.73 -38.56 -22.44
N LYS A 85 -4.41 -39.28 -21.54
CA LYS A 85 -5.50 -38.70 -20.76
C LYS A 85 -4.87 -37.59 -19.94
N MET A 86 -5.15 -36.33 -20.32
CA MET A 86 -4.96 -35.23 -19.38
C MET A 86 -5.85 -35.53 -18.19
N ILE A 87 -5.24 -35.87 -17.08
CA ILE A 87 -5.92 -35.86 -15.79
C ILE A 87 -6.14 -34.38 -15.52
N ASN A 88 -7.35 -33.89 -15.82
CA ASN A 88 -7.76 -32.61 -15.32
C ASN A 88 -7.67 -32.70 -13.80
N THR A 89 -6.64 -32.07 -13.22
CA THR A 89 -6.67 -31.81 -11.78
C THR A 89 -7.97 -31.06 -11.50
N PRO A 90 -8.85 -31.60 -10.64
CA PRO A 90 -10.10 -30.92 -10.34
C PRO A 90 -9.75 -29.51 -9.90
N PHE A 91 -10.39 -28.50 -10.50
CA PHE A 91 -10.24 -27.12 -10.06
C PHE A 91 -10.49 -27.10 -8.55
N LYS A 92 -9.55 -26.50 -7.81
CA LYS A 92 -9.82 -26.22 -6.40
C LYS A 92 -11.17 -25.57 -6.28
N LYS A 93 -12.05 -26.10 -5.41
CA LYS A 93 -13.34 -25.50 -5.13
C LYS A 93 -13.08 -24.06 -4.69
N ILE A 94 -13.57 -23.12 -5.49
CA ILE A 94 -13.49 -21.70 -5.16
C ILE A 94 -14.73 -21.39 -4.32
N HIS A 95 -14.52 -20.69 -3.22
CA HIS A 95 -15.59 -20.32 -2.29
C HIS A 95 -15.99 -18.87 -2.53
N GLY A 96 -17.27 -18.59 -2.56
CA GLY A 96 -17.82 -17.26 -2.81
C GLY A 96 -18.00 -16.42 -1.55
N HIS A 97 -18.06 -17.06 -0.40
CA HIS A 97 -18.35 -16.40 0.86
C HIS A 97 -17.17 -16.51 1.82
N THR A 98 -16.84 -15.41 2.46
CA THR A 98 -15.91 -15.38 3.60
C THR A 98 -16.57 -14.61 4.73
N PHE A 99 -16.56 -15.18 5.92
CA PHE A 99 -17.08 -14.56 7.13
C PHE A 99 -16.04 -14.66 8.24
N ASP A 100 -15.60 -13.53 8.77
CA ASP A 100 -14.69 -13.43 9.90
C ASP A 100 -15.42 -12.81 11.09
N LEU A 101 -15.30 -13.41 12.27
CA LEU A 101 -15.83 -12.89 13.52
C LEU A 101 -14.77 -13.02 14.62
N ALA A 102 -14.49 -11.93 15.32
CA ALA A 102 -13.57 -11.93 16.46
C ALA A 102 -14.06 -11.03 17.58
N ALA A 103 -13.70 -11.40 18.80
CA ALA A 103 -13.92 -10.62 19.99
C ALA A 103 -12.63 -10.55 20.82
N GLY A 104 -12.45 -9.45 21.57
CA GLY A 104 -11.23 -9.21 22.30
C GLY A 104 -11.43 -8.42 23.59
N ASN A 105 -10.31 -8.17 24.26
CA ASN A 105 -10.29 -7.24 25.39
C ASN A 105 -10.67 -5.83 24.91
N TYR A 106 -10.82 -4.87 25.81
CA TYR A 106 -11.40 -3.54 25.54
C TYR A 106 -12.80 -3.59 24.91
N ALA A 107 -13.57 -4.67 25.17
CA ALA A 107 -14.86 -4.94 24.56
C ALA A 107 -14.81 -4.78 23.02
N SER A 108 -13.72 -5.25 22.42
CA SER A 108 -13.50 -5.17 20.98
C SER A 108 -14.31 -6.23 20.27
N LEU A 109 -14.94 -5.83 19.17
CA LEU A 109 -15.68 -6.72 18.26
C LEU A 109 -15.26 -6.43 16.83
N PHE A 110 -14.98 -7.49 16.07
CA PHE A 110 -14.72 -7.44 14.64
C PHE A 110 -15.62 -8.42 13.92
N ALA A 111 -16.28 -7.96 12.85
CA ALA A 111 -17.06 -8.78 11.95
C ALA A 111 -16.78 -8.33 10.51
N ASP A 112 -16.44 -9.26 9.63
CA ASP A 112 -16.18 -9.00 8.21
C ASP A 112 -16.87 -10.08 7.38
N TYR A 113 -17.70 -9.65 6.42
CA TYR A 113 -18.37 -10.53 5.49
C TYR A 113 -18.08 -10.09 4.07
N ARG A 114 -17.60 -11.03 3.26
CA ARG A 114 -17.35 -10.83 1.83
C ARG A 114 -18.05 -11.89 1.01
N TYR A 115 -18.71 -11.41 -0.02
CA TYR A 115 -19.29 -12.24 -1.05
C TYR A 115 -18.69 -11.86 -2.40
N ASN A 116 -18.29 -12.86 -3.18
CA ASN A 116 -17.87 -12.68 -4.57
C ASN A 116 -18.62 -13.67 -5.45
N ASN A 117 -19.21 -13.16 -6.52
CA ASN A 117 -19.82 -14.00 -7.55
C ASN A 117 -18.72 -14.74 -8.31
N LEU A 118 -18.78 -16.06 -8.26
CA LEU A 118 -17.84 -16.95 -8.94
C LEU A 118 -18.50 -17.48 -10.22
N HIS A 119 -17.72 -17.66 -11.28
CA HIS A 119 -18.11 -18.35 -12.51
C HIS A 119 -18.94 -17.55 -13.53
N SER A 120 -19.02 -16.24 -13.47
CA SER A 120 -19.56 -15.46 -14.58
C SER A 120 -18.45 -15.06 -15.56
N LYS A 121 -18.70 -15.23 -16.88
CA LYS A 121 -17.77 -14.79 -17.92
C LYS A 121 -17.93 -13.32 -18.30
N LYS A 122 -19.10 -12.75 -18.00
CA LYS A 122 -19.47 -11.39 -18.42
C LYS A 122 -19.59 -10.41 -17.27
N THR A 123 -19.87 -10.90 -16.07
CA THR A 123 -20.09 -10.01 -14.93
C THR A 123 -19.56 -10.67 -13.67
N ASP A 124 -18.67 -10.02 -12.97
CA ASP A 124 -18.33 -10.34 -11.60
C ASP A 124 -18.82 -9.22 -10.67
N PHE A 125 -19.25 -9.58 -9.49
CA PHE A 125 -19.63 -8.62 -8.47
C PHE A 125 -19.37 -9.17 -7.07
N GLY A 126 -19.18 -8.27 -6.14
CA GLY A 126 -18.96 -8.61 -4.74
C GLY A 126 -19.65 -7.64 -3.80
N ILE A 127 -19.84 -8.12 -2.60
CA ILE A 127 -20.37 -7.36 -1.46
C ILE A 127 -19.34 -7.49 -0.33
N HIS A 128 -19.04 -6.39 0.32
CA HIS A 128 -18.17 -6.36 1.49
C HIS A 128 -18.83 -5.57 2.60
N LEU A 129 -19.01 -6.20 3.75
CA LEU A 129 -19.53 -5.59 4.97
C LEU A 129 -18.50 -5.79 6.07
N GLN A 130 -18.10 -4.73 6.74
CA GLN A 130 -17.14 -4.80 7.83
C GLN A 130 -17.61 -3.94 9.00
N HIS A 131 -17.47 -4.46 10.20
CA HIS A 131 -17.67 -3.72 11.43
C HIS A 131 -16.49 -3.96 12.38
N TYR A 132 -15.98 -2.89 12.95
CA TYR A 132 -15.03 -2.92 14.05
C TYR A 132 -15.50 -1.98 15.15
N SER A 133 -15.42 -2.41 16.38
CA SER A 133 -15.63 -1.55 17.53
C SER A 133 -14.72 -1.90 18.70
N SER A 134 -14.37 -0.90 19.48
CA SER A 134 -13.61 -1.04 20.73
C SER A 134 -14.15 -0.01 21.74
N ASN A 135 -14.55 -0.46 22.93
CA ASN A 135 -15.22 0.37 23.93
C ASN A 135 -14.59 0.20 25.33
N GLY A 136 -13.28 -0.01 25.37
CA GLY A 136 -12.54 -0.16 26.63
C GLY A 136 -12.33 1.15 27.37
N LYS A 137 -11.79 1.05 28.58
CA LYS A 137 -11.34 2.21 29.34
C LYS A 137 -9.82 2.26 29.28
N LEU A 138 -9.28 3.47 29.14
CA LEU A 138 -7.85 3.76 29.29
C LEU A 138 -7.64 4.63 30.52
N GLU A 139 -6.48 4.48 31.14
CA GLU A 139 -6.02 5.35 32.23
C GLU A 139 -4.96 6.29 31.65
N LEU A 140 -5.17 7.59 31.85
CA LEU A 140 -4.23 8.62 31.41
C LEU A 140 -3.11 8.77 32.45
N GLU A 141 -2.01 9.41 32.08
CA GLU A 141 -0.86 9.65 32.99
C GLU A 141 -1.25 10.34 34.30
N ASN A 142 -2.28 11.16 34.30
CA ASN A 142 -2.81 11.83 35.48
C ASN A 142 -3.74 10.94 36.32
N GLY A 143 -3.93 9.67 35.98
CA GLY A 143 -4.80 8.72 36.64
C GLY A 143 -6.28 8.82 36.27
N ASP A 144 -6.67 9.73 35.39
CA ASP A 144 -8.06 9.86 34.92
C ASP A 144 -8.40 8.69 33.98
N LYS A 145 -9.62 8.13 34.13
CA LYS A 145 -10.11 7.03 33.27
C LYS A 145 -11.00 7.59 32.18
N VAL A 146 -10.57 7.38 30.93
CA VAL A 146 -11.27 7.84 29.74
C VAL A 146 -11.84 6.65 28.95
N LYS A 147 -12.82 6.94 28.10
CA LYS A 147 -13.42 5.96 27.17
C LYS A 147 -13.06 6.32 25.74
N PRO A 148 -12.04 5.71 25.16
CA PRO A 148 -11.69 5.88 23.76
C PRO A 148 -12.60 5.02 22.87
N ASP A 149 -13.92 5.25 22.95
CA ASP A 149 -14.86 4.54 22.11
C ASP A 149 -14.53 4.78 20.66
N TRP A 150 -14.44 3.67 19.91
CA TRP A 150 -14.11 3.67 18.49
C TRP A 150 -14.99 2.69 17.75
N LYS A 151 -15.60 3.12 16.65
CA LYS A 151 -16.45 2.29 15.80
C LYS A 151 -16.20 2.64 14.36
N GLU A 152 -16.04 1.60 13.55
CA GLU A 152 -15.95 1.70 12.09
C GLU A 152 -16.92 0.72 11.45
N PHE A 153 -17.61 1.18 10.42
CA PHE A 153 -18.48 0.38 9.60
C PHE A 153 -18.20 0.68 8.13
N LEU A 154 -18.11 -0.37 7.31
CA LEU A 154 -18.00 -0.31 5.87
C LEU A 154 -19.11 -1.18 5.26
N ALA A 155 -19.79 -0.64 4.28
CA ALA A 155 -20.63 -1.38 3.36
C ALA A 155 -20.23 -1.03 1.93
N GLU A 156 -19.96 -2.02 1.12
CA GLU A 156 -19.46 -1.84 -0.23
C GLU A 156 -20.06 -2.88 -1.17
N VAL A 157 -20.46 -2.41 -2.36
CA VAL A 157 -20.83 -3.26 -3.49
C VAL A 157 -19.98 -2.84 -4.67
N TYR A 158 -19.34 -3.80 -5.29
CA TYR A 158 -18.49 -3.57 -6.45
C TYR A 158 -18.71 -4.64 -7.51
N GLY A 159 -18.40 -4.29 -8.75
CA GLY A 159 -18.51 -5.25 -9.83
C GLY A 159 -17.86 -4.78 -11.11
N ASN A 160 -17.60 -5.75 -11.97
CA ASN A 160 -17.09 -5.55 -13.31
C ASN A 160 -18.06 -6.15 -14.31
N HIS A 161 -18.30 -5.43 -15.38
CA HIS A 161 -19.04 -5.92 -16.52
C HIS A 161 -18.14 -5.91 -17.76
N TYR A 162 -17.92 -7.08 -18.32
CA TYR A 162 -17.05 -7.28 -19.49
C TYR A 162 -17.89 -7.22 -20.76
N LEU A 163 -17.61 -6.23 -21.56
CA LEU A 163 -18.09 -6.07 -22.94
C LEU A 163 -17.09 -6.75 -23.89
N ASP A 164 -17.37 -6.77 -25.19
CA ASP A 164 -16.48 -7.41 -26.16
C ASP A 164 -15.10 -6.75 -26.21
N ASP A 165 -15.03 -5.41 -26.18
CA ASP A 165 -13.81 -4.63 -26.31
C ASP A 165 -13.57 -3.67 -25.12
N ALA A 166 -14.39 -3.71 -24.10
CA ALA A 166 -14.29 -2.83 -22.96
C ALA A 166 -14.73 -3.49 -21.65
N LYS A 167 -14.36 -2.88 -20.54
CA LYS A 167 -14.76 -3.28 -19.19
C LYS A 167 -15.31 -2.08 -18.44
N LEU A 168 -16.47 -2.26 -17.85
CA LEU A 168 -17.06 -1.32 -16.90
C LEU A 168 -16.86 -1.85 -15.49
N SER A 169 -16.16 -1.08 -14.66
CA SER A 169 -15.94 -1.37 -13.23
C SER A 169 -16.67 -0.33 -12.40
N SER A 170 -17.50 -0.75 -11.46
CA SER A 170 -18.22 0.16 -10.58
C SER A 170 -18.12 -0.27 -9.13
N ARG A 171 -18.03 0.72 -8.23
CA ARG A 171 -17.97 0.53 -6.79
C ARG A 171 -18.81 1.59 -6.10
N ILE A 172 -19.74 1.16 -5.26
CA ILE A 172 -20.51 2.01 -4.36
C ILE A 172 -20.12 1.62 -2.94
N PHE A 173 -19.84 2.61 -2.11
CA PHE A 173 -19.48 2.36 -0.73
C PHE A 173 -20.07 3.37 0.23
N PHE A 174 -20.24 2.92 1.45
CA PHE A 174 -20.59 3.76 2.61
C PHE A 174 -19.66 3.40 3.75
N THR A 175 -19.04 4.40 4.37
CA THR A 175 -18.27 4.23 5.60
C THR A 175 -18.81 5.12 6.69
N ASN A 176 -18.83 4.61 7.91
CA ASN A 176 -19.14 5.37 9.10
C ASN A 176 -18.00 5.15 10.11
N LYS A 177 -17.40 6.24 10.58
CA LYS A 177 -16.38 6.22 11.63
C LYS A 177 -16.88 7.09 12.76
N ALA A 178 -17.03 6.51 13.96
CA ALA A 178 -17.46 7.24 15.16
C ALA A 178 -16.47 6.98 16.29
N PHE A 179 -16.07 8.05 17.00
CA PHE A 179 -15.09 7.97 18.06
C PHE A 179 -15.28 9.12 19.06
N ASN A 180 -14.61 8.99 20.21
CA ASN A 180 -14.56 10.03 21.23
C ASN A 180 -13.26 10.82 21.15
N TYR A 181 -13.34 12.13 21.39
CA TYR A 181 -12.17 12.97 21.68
C TYR A 181 -11.78 12.75 23.15
N TYR A 182 -11.03 11.70 23.43
CA TYR A 182 -10.69 11.28 24.80
C TYR A 182 -9.36 11.86 25.30
N GLY A 183 -8.59 12.48 24.41
CA GLY A 183 -7.30 13.07 24.77
C GLY A 183 -7.46 14.26 25.71
N LEU A 184 -6.68 14.29 26.76
CA LEU A 184 -6.58 15.44 27.65
C LEU A 184 -5.11 15.83 27.79
N PRO A 185 -4.70 17.01 27.29
CA PRO A 185 -3.38 17.54 27.61
C PRO A 185 -3.28 17.78 29.09
N VAL A 186 -2.11 17.57 29.68
CA VAL A 186 -1.81 17.92 31.04
C VAL A 186 -1.84 19.45 31.15
N VAL A 187 -2.93 20.00 31.65
CA VAL A 187 -3.06 21.44 31.94
C VAL A 187 -3.26 21.58 33.44
N ASP A 188 -2.26 22.16 34.10
CA ASP A 188 -2.38 22.53 35.50
C ASP A 188 -3.48 23.58 35.65
N ASN A 189 -4.48 23.30 36.50
CA ASN A 189 -5.57 24.22 36.91
C ASN A 189 -6.80 24.37 35.99
N ILE A 190 -7.32 23.29 35.40
CA ILE A 190 -8.68 23.32 34.87
C ILE A 190 -9.67 22.99 36.01
N ASN A 191 -10.30 24.01 36.57
CA ASN A 191 -11.33 23.85 37.62
C ASN A 191 -12.68 23.33 37.10
N ASP A 192 -12.90 23.26 35.77
CA ASP A 192 -14.14 22.88 35.15
C ASP A 192 -13.95 21.68 34.16
N LYS A 193 -13.51 20.55 34.69
CA LYS A 193 -13.38 19.32 33.90
C LYS A 193 -14.71 18.85 33.28
N GLU A 194 -15.85 19.17 33.90
CA GLU A 194 -17.16 18.74 33.42
C GLU A 194 -17.61 19.45 32.13
N ASN A 195 -17.29 20.72 31.96
CA ASN A 195 -17.69 21.51 30.78
C ASN A 195 -16.82 21.24 29.54
N ILE A 196 -15.61 20.68 29.70
CA ILE A 196 -14.72 20.30 28.60
C ILE A 196 -15.29 19.12 27.82
N PHE A 197 -16.21 18.36 28.41
CA PHE A 197 -16.60 17.03 27.90
C PHE A 197 -17.90 17.00 27.10
N ASP A 198 -18.62 18.09 26.89
CA ASP A 198 -19.89 18.06 26.17
C ASP A 198 -19.77 17.78 24.65
N TYR A 199 -18.61 18.00 24.08
CA TYR A 199 -18.32 17.70 22.66
C TYR A 199 -17.38 16.49 22.50
N LYS A 200 -17.66 15.40 23.21
CA LYS A 200 -16.80 14.22 23.35
C LYS A 200 -16.67 13.39 22.11
N ASN A 201 -17.64 13.41 21.20
CA ASN A 201 -17.69 12.43 20.14
C ASN A 201 -17.78 13.08 18.76
N GLN A 202 -17.16 12.42 17.81
CA GLN A 202 -17.20 12.72 16.39
C GLN A 202 -17.76 11.53 15.63
N ARG A 203 -18.33 11.81 14.48
CA ARG A 203 -18.80 10.82 13.54
C ARG A 203 -18.59 11.35 12.12
N PHE A 204 -17.89 10.56 11.33
CA PHE A 204 -17.74 10.80 9.90
C PHE A 204 -18.59 9.81 9.12
N ASN A 205 -19.43 10.30 8.23
CA ASN A 205 -20.13 9.53 7.24
C ASN A 205 -19.54 9.84 5.88
N HIS A 206 -19.26 8.82 5.10
CA HIS A 206 -18.72 8.98 3.76
C HIS A 206 -19.39 7.98 2.82
N ILE A 207 -20.02 8.48 1.79
CA ILE A 207 -20.61 7.68 0.71
C ILE A 207 -19.91 8.02 -0.60
N GLY A 208 -19.66 7.05 -1.43
CA GLY A 208 -19.04 7.27 -2.72
C GLY A 208 -19.48 6.29 -3.80
N LEU A 209 -19.37 6.75 -5.03
CA LEU A 209 -19.51 6.00 -6.26
C LEU A 209 -18.27 6.23 -7.12
N ASN A 210 -17.61 5.15 -7.51
CA ASN A 210 -16.51 5.19 -8.47
C ASN A 210 -16.86 4.26 -9.63
N THR A 211 -16.81 4.78 -10.85
CA THR A 211 -17.07 4.01 -12.06
C THR A 211 -15.97 4.25 -13.08
N ASN A 212 -15.41 3.19 -13.63
CA ASN A 212 -14.37 3.23 -14.65
C ASN A 212 -14.83 2.44 -15.88
N TYR A 213 -14.67 3.02 -17.04
CA TYR A 213 -14.88 2.38 -18.32
C TYR A 213 -13.54 2.35 -19.06
N GLU A 214 -13.01 1.16 -19.29
CA GLU A 214 -11.66 0.96 -19.87
C GLU A 214 -11.70 0.02 -21.07
N SER A 215 -10.86 0.30 -22.07
CA SER A 215 -10.70 -0.56 -23.23
C SER A 215 -9.99 -1.86 -22.86
N LEU A 216 -10.42 -2.97 -23.48
CA LEU A 216 -9.76 -4.28 -23.42
C LEU A 216 -8.99 -4.59 -24.69
N ASN A 217 -8.46 -3.55 -25.36
CA ASN A 217 -7.76 -3.69 -26.61
C ASN A 217 -6.57 -4.64 -26.52
N LYS A 218 -6.52 -5.56 -27.44
CA LYS A 218 -5.48 -6.60 -27.52
C LYS A 218 -4.43 -6.31 -28.59
N ARG A 219 -4.66 -5.31 -29.44
CA ARG A 219 -3.78 -4.94 -30.53
C ARG A 219 -2.87 -3.79 -30.12
N ALA A 220 -1.60 -3.91 -30.45
CA ALA A 220 -0.58 -2.93 -30.04
C ALA A 220 -0.80 -1.50 -30.63
N ASN A 221 -1.59 -1.36 -31.69
CA ASN A 221 -1.84 -0.10 -32.38
C ASN A 221 -3.23 0.50 -32.13
N ASP A 222 -4.06 -0.16 -31.32
CA ASP A 222 -5.39 0.37 -31.00
C ASP A 222 -5.26 1.45 -29.92
N LEU A 223 -6.19 2.39 -29.92
CA LEU A 223 -6.31 3.37 -28.86
C LEU A 223 -6.72 2.68 -27.55
N ASN A 224 -5.86 2.74 -26.55
CA ASN A 224 -6.23 2.39 -25.19
C ASN A 224 -6.84 3.60 -24.53
N TYR A 225 -7.96 3.40 -23.83
CA TYR A 225 -8.60 4.49 -23.11
C TYR A 225 -9.16 3.99 -21.79
N LYS A 226 -9.22 4.90 -20.84
CA LYS A 226 -9.93 4.75 -19.58
C LYS A 226 -10.66 6.04 -19.27
N LEU A 227 -11.92 5.95 -18.90
CA LEU A 227 -12.73 7.06 -18.41
C LEU A 227 -13.22 6.70 -17.02
N GLY A 228 -12.97 7.57 -16.07
CA GLY A 228 -13.39 7.46 -14.69
C GLY A 228 -14.41 8.54 -14.34
N VAL A 229 -15.39 8.19 -13.51
CA VAL A 229 -16.31 9.12 -12.86
C VAL A 229 -16.34 8.77 -11.39
N ASN A 230 -16.12 9.77 -10.56
CA ASN A 230 -16.20 9.63 -9.10
C ASN A 230 -17.19 10.65 -8.52
N PHE A 231 -17.89 10.22 -7.50
CA PHE A 231 -18.78 11.02 -6.69
C PHE A 231 -18.57 10.63 -5.24
N GLU A 232 -18.32 11.60 -4.37
CA GLU A 232 -18.13 11.36 -2.94
C GLU A 232 -18.86 12.46 -2.16
N TYR A 233 -19.56 12.05 -1.12
CA TYR A 233 -20.14 12.94 -0.14
C TYR A 233 -19.66 12.53 1.25
N PHE A 234 -19.07 13.48 1.94
CA PHE A 234 -18.55 13.33 3.30
C PHE A 234 -19.22 14.32 4.22
N GLU A 235 -19.55 13.90 5.42
CA GLU A 235 -20.08 14.78 6.46
C GLU A 235 -19.58 14.37 7.84
N ASP A 236 -19.42 15.34 8.69
CA ASP A 236 -19.11 15.12 10.10
C ASP A 236 -20.36 15.29 10.99
N LYS A 237 -20.20 15.06 12.30
CA LYS A 237 -21.28 15.23 13.29
C LYS A 237 -21.74 16.68 13.41
N TYR A 238 -20.89 17.64 13.10
CA TYR A 238 -21.09 19.07 13.34
C TYR A 238 -21.53 19.83 12.09
N ASN A 239 -22.13 19.11 11.11
CA ASN A 239 -22.67 19.64 9.86
C ASN A 239 -21.64 20.25 8.90
N VAL A 240 -20.35 19.97 9.08
CA VAL A 240 -19.38 20.21 8.03
C VAL A 240 -19.55 19.11 6.98
N SER A 241 -19.70 19.50 5.73
CA SER A 241 -19.88 18.55 4.63
C SER A 241 -19.06 18.90 3.41
N GLU A 242 -18.65 17.87 2.70
CA GLU A 242 -17.87 17.97 1.47
C GLU A 242 -18.52 17.14 0.37
N LEU A 243 -18.71 17.76 -0.78
CA LEU A 243 -19.13 17.10 -2.01
C LEU A 243 -17.97 17.13 -2.99
N LYS A 244 -17.51 15.97 -3.41
CA LYS A 244 -16.52 15.83 -4.48
C LYS A 244 -17.15 15.13 -5.68
N MET A 245 -16.97 15.71 -6.87
CA MET A 245 -17.30 15.09 -8.15
C MET A 245 -16.10 15.18 -9.05
N GLY A 246 -15.73 14.07 -9.68
CA GLY A 246 -14.58 14.03 -10.57
C GLY A 246 -14.85 13.23 -11.84
N VAL A 247 -14.17 13.63 -12.89
CA VAL A 247 -14.08 12.90 -14.15
C VAL A 247 -12.62 12.81 -14.51
N ASP A 248 -12.13 11.60 -14.76
CA ASP A 248 -10.76 11.36 -15.20
C ASP A 248 -10.72 10.59 -16.52
N GLY A 249 -9.70 10.84 -17.30
CA GLY A 249 -9.50 10.23 -18.60
C GLY A 249 -8.04 9.89 -18.85
N LEU A 250 -7.82 8.73 -19.45
CA LEU A 250 -6.54 8.32 -20.01
C LEU A 250 -6.76 7.91 -21.46
N ALA A 251 -5.92 8.40 -22.35
CA ALA A 251 -5.86 7.97 -23.74
C ALA A 251 -4.41 7.63 -24.09
N GLU A 252 -4.16 6.43 -24.63
CA GLU A 252 -2.84 5.96 -25.02
C GLU A 252 -2.86 5.49 -26.46
N LEU A 253 -1.92 5.97 -27.24
CA LEU A 253 -1.77 5.61 -28.65
C LEU A 253 -0.32 5.35 -28.99
N LYS A 254 -0.06 4.21 -29.61
CA LYS A 254 1.26 3.89 -30.12
C LYS A 254 1.61 4.78 -31.32
N ALA A 255 2.78 5.43 -31.26
CA ALA A 255 3.30 6.26 -32.33
C ALA A 255 4.80 5.99 -32.53
N GLY A 256 5.14 5.40 -33.68
CA GLY A 256 6.51 4.95 -33.94
C GLY A 256 6.95 3.87 -32.97
N ASP A 257 8.11 4.04 -32.36
CA ASP A 257 8.68 3.10 -31.40
C ASP A 257 8.21 3.37 -29.95
N GLY A 258 7.43 4.42 -29.74
CA GLY A 258 6.93 4.80 -28.41
C GLY A 258 5.42 4.87 -28.33
N MET A 259 4.94 5.42 -27.21
CA MET A 259 3.52 5.56 -26.88
C MET A 259 3.25 6.96 -26.36
N TRP A 260 2.32 7.66 -26.99
CA TRP A 260 1.74 8.88 -26.47
C TRP A 260 0.64 8.54 -25.46
N SER A 261 0.67 9.22 -24.33
CA SER A 261 -0.36 9.13 -23.30
C SER A 261 -0.85 10.54 -22.96
N LEU A 262 -2.16 10.68 -22.83
CA LEU A 262 -2.80 11.89 -22.33
C LEU A 262 -3.64 11.50 -21.12
N GLU A 263 -3.22 11.94 -19.95
CA GLU A 263 -4.01 11.85 -18.72
C GLU A 263 -4.69 13.20 -18.49
N SER A 264 -5.96 13.19 -18.13
CA SER A 264 -6.71 14.42 -17.81
C SER A 264 -7.67 14.12 -16.66
N ALA A 265 -7.85 15.11 -15.78
CA ALA A 265 -8.82 15.02 -14.69
C ALA A 265 -9.47 16.39 -14.45
N LEU A 266 -10.73 16.35 -14.06
CA LEU A 266 -11.46 17.51 -13.57
C LEU A 266 -12.16 17.10 -12.27
N ASP A 267 -11.69 17.64 -11.16
CA ASP A 267 -12.30 17.46 -9.84
C ASP A 267 -13.01 18.75 -9.43
N PHE A 268 -14.25 18.64 -9.01
CA PHE A 268 -15.00 19.71 -8.35
C PHE A 268 -15.20 19.33 -6.90
N ILE A 269 -14.87 20.24 -5.99
CA ILE A 269 -15.04 20.07 -4.55
C ILE A 269 -15.83 21.25 -4.02
N LYS A 270 -16.91 20.97 -3.31
CA LYS A 270 -17.65 21.96 -2.55
C LYS A 270 -17.65 21.56 -1.08
N THR A 271 -17.14 22.44 -0.23
CA THR A 271 -17.10 22.27 1.22
C THR A 271 -18.03 23.30 1.85
N ASN A 272 -18.99 22.83 2.64
CA ASN A 272 -19.74 23.68 3.56
C ASN A 272 -19.07 23.57 4.93
N ASN A 273 -18.46 24.65 5.37
CA ASN A 273 -17.66 24.68 6.59
C ASN A 273 -18.10 25.82 7.50
N LEU A 274 -18.05 25.57 8.81
CA LEU A 274 -18.24 26.61 9.82
C LEU A 274 -16.89 26.91 10.46
N VAL A 275 -16.27 28.02 10.13
CA VAL A 275 -14.97 28.42 10.68
C VAL A 275 -15.17 29.47 11.78
N TYR A 276 -14.45 29.33 12.87
CA TYR A 276 -14.44 30.33 13.94
C TYR A 276 -13.43 31.44 13.62
N TRP A 277 -13.91 32.66 13.44
CA TRP A 277 -13.11 33.85 13.27
C TRP A 277 -13.20 34.74 14.53
N ASP A 278 -12.30 35.71 14.70
CA ASP A 278 -12.31 36.67 15.79
C ASP A 278 -13.66 37.36 16.04
N SER A 279 -14.53 37.38 15.02
CA SER A 279 -15.88 37.98 15.07
C SER A 279 -17.01 36.96 15.26
N GLY A 280 -16.73 35.68 15.55
CA GLY A 280 -17.69 34.59 15.73
C GLY A 280 -17.71 33.59 14.59
N LEU A 281 -18.68 32.65 14.65
CA LEU A 281 -18.87 31.63 13.61
C LEU A 281 -19.34 32.28 12.30
N LYS A 282 -18.70 31.95 11.21
CA LYS A 282 -19.11 32.32 9.86
C LYS A 282 -19.26 31.10 9.00
N ASP A 283 -20.31 31.07 8.18
CA ASP A 283 -20.39 30.10 7.08
C ASP A 283 -19.24 30.39 6.12
N HIS A 284 -18.44 29.37 5.88
CA HIS A 284 -17.35 29.41 4.95
C HIS A 284 -17.55 28.33 3.90
N ASP A 285 -18.40 28.66 2.90
CA ASP A 285 -18.60 27.80 1.75
C ASP A 285 -17.47 28.01 0.77
N VAL A 286 -16.67 26.98 0.55
CA VAL A 286 -15.60 26.98 -0.43
C VAL A 286 -15.96 26.05 -1.57
N SER A 287 -15.80 26.53 -2.80
CA SER A 287 -15.87 25.67 -3.96
C SER A 287 -14.61 25.84 -4.83
N SER A 288 -14.00 24.74 -5.16
CA SER A 288 -12.80 24.71 -5.99
C SER A 288 -12.91 23.62 -7.05
N SER A 289 -12.37 23.87 -8.21
CA SER A 289 -12.23 22.87 -9.27
C SER A 289 -10.76 22.74 -9.61
N LEU A 290 -10.26 21.51 -9.71
CA LEU A 290 -8.92 21.22 -10.19
C LEU A 290 -9.00 20.59 -11.57
N LEU A 291 -8.47 21.29 -12.56
CA LEU A 291 -8.23 20.75 -13.89
C LEU A 291 -6.78 20.30 -13.99
N SER A 292 -6.56 19.04 -14.34
CA SER A 292 -5.23 18.47 -14.56
C SER A 292 -5.13 17.91 -15.97
N VAL A 293 -4.04 18.20 -16.67
CA VAL A 293 -3.74 17.67 -18.02
C VAL A 293 -2.26 17.29 -18.08
N ASN A 294 -1.98 16.04 -18.38
CA ASN A 294 -0.64 15.46 -18.40
C ASN A 294 -0.35 14.72 -19.72
N PRO A 295 0.04 15.41 -20.78
CA PRO A 295 0.59 14.74 -21.96
C PRO A 295 1.97 14.16 -21.68
N SER A 296 2.20 12.94 -22.13
CA SER A 296 3.50 12.30 -21.97
C SER A 296 3.81 11.35 -23.13
N TYR A 297 5.09 11.10 -23.34
CA TYR A 297 5.61 10.17 -24.33
C TYR A 297 6.52 9.16 -23.66
N SER A 298 6.22 7.88 -23.83
CA SER A 298 6.99 6.76 -23.30
C SER A 298 7.73 6.04 -24.44
N LEU A 299 9.00 5.73 -24.21
CA LEU A 299 9.86 5.03 -25.17
C LEU A 299 10.67 3.96 -24.47
N THR A 300 10.81 2.81 -25.15
CA THR A 300 11.64 1.68 -24.71
C THR A 300 12.77 1.46 -25.71
N LEU A 301 14.02 1.61 -25.27
CA LEU A 301 15.23 1.43 -26.04
C LEU A 301 16.09 0.32 -25.41
N GLY A 302 15.88 -0.92 -25.85
CA GLY A 302 16.58 -2.06 -25.25
C GLY A 302 16.31 -2.19 -23.76
N ASN A 303 17.34 -1.95 -22.94
CA ASN A 303 17.26 -2.04 -21.47
C ASN A 303 16.81 -0.73 -20.80
N PHE A 304 16.57 0.32 -21.58
CA PHE A 304 16.24 1.64 -21.08
C PHE A 304 14.80 1.99 -21.42
N ASN A 305 14.01 2.31 -20.40
CA ASN A 305 12.65 2.82 -20.53
C ASN A 305 12.63 4.26 -20.03
N MET A 306 12.00 5.14 -20.79
CA MET A 306 11.79 6.53 -20.36
C MET A 306 10.37 6.98 -20.62
N ARG A 307 9.87 7.84 -19.75
CA ARG A 307 8.64 8.63 -19.93
C ARG A 307 9.01 10.10 -19.78
N LEU A 308 8.58 10.91 -20.71
CA LEU A 308 8.75 12.36 -20.70
C LEU A 308 7.37 13.00 -20.81
N GLY A 309 7.00 13.77 -19.84
CA GLY A 309 5.72 14.47 -19.75
C GLY A 309 5.83 15.78 -18.99
N ALA A 310 4.77 16.54 -19.05
CA ALA A 310 4.59 17.75 -18.25
C ALA A 310 3.12 17.85 -17.85
N LYS A 311 2.86 17.97 -16.57
CA LYS A 311 1.53 18.06 -15.99
C LYS A 311 1.19 19.53 -15.74
N ALA A 312 0.13 20.02 -16.38
CA ALA A 312 -0.45 21.33 -16.12
C ALA A 312 -1.66 21.17 -15.21
N GLU A 313 -1.70 21.92 -14.11
CA GLU A 313 -2.78 21.91 -13.14
C GLU A 313 -3.28 23.33 -12.90
N ALA A 314 -4.60 23.49 -12.90
CA ALA A 314 -5.26 24.77 -12.68
C ALA A 314 -6.35 24.59 -11.62
N VAL A 315 -6.22 25.31 -10.51
CA VAL A 315 -7.30 25.50 -9.52
C VAL A 315 -8.14 26.67 -9.97
N ILE A 316 -9.45 26.48 -10.03
CA ILE A 316 -10.45 27.48 -10.37
C ILE A 316 -11.38 27.60 -9.18
N GLY A 317 -11.49 28.77 -8.57
CA GLY A 317 -12.30 29.00 -7.37
C GLY A 317 -11.84 30.23 -6.62
N ASN A 318 -11.99 30.23 -5.30
CA ASN A 318 -11.62 31.39 -4.46
C ASN A 318 -10.12 31.70 -4.53
N ASP A 319 -9.27 30.67 -4.61
CA ASP A 319 -7.81 30.77 -4.69
C ASP A 319 -7.34 30.16 -6.01
N SER A 320 -7.56 30.90 -7.12
CA SER A 320 -7.21 30.43 -8.46
C SER A 320 -5.70 30.42 -8.65
N GLU A 321 -5.18 29.27 -9.04
CA GLU A 321 -3.76 29.01 -9.21
C GLU A 321 -3.51 28.18 -10.47
N PHE A 322 -2.37 28.41 -11.13
CA PHE A 322 -1.93 27.61 -12.27
C PHE A 322 -0.47 27.23 -12.11
N LYS A 323 -0.20 25.92 -12.18
CA LYS A 323 1.15 25.35 -12.07
C LYS A 323 1.44 24.36 -13.19
N ILE A 324 2.70 24.23 -13.54
CA ILE A 324 3.20 23.21 -14.47
C ILE A 324 4.27 22.40 -13.74
N TYR A 325 4.11 21.10 -13.74
CA TYR A 325 5.02 20.16 -13.12
C TYR A 325 5.69 19.26 -14.15
N PRO A 326 6.94 18.86 -13.97
CA PRO A 326 7.55 17.80 -14.76
C PRO A 326 6.88 16.45 -14.48
N ASP A 327 6.89 15.54 -15.46
CA ASP A 327 6.58 14.12 -15.29
C ASP A 327 7.60 13.30 -16.09
N VAL A 328 8.77 13.09 -15.49
CA VAL A 328 9.90 12.41 -16.12
C VAL A 328 10.25 11.17 -15.32
N LYS A 329 10.31 10.03 -16.00
CA LYS A 329 10.64 8.75 -15.38
C LYS A 329 11.64 7.99 -16.25
N PHE A 330 12.67 7.44 -15.61
CA PHE A 330 13.67 6.60 -16.24
C PHE A 330 13.75 5.26 -15.51
N ASN A 331 13.87 4.20 -16.27
CA ASN A 331 14.17 2.89 -15.75
C ASN A 331 15.24 2.22 -16.64
N LEU A 332 16.32 1.78 -16.03
CA LEU A 332 17.44 1.12 -16.71
C LEU A 332 17.67 -0.27 -16.10
N VAL A 333 17.51 -1.30 -16.90
CA VAL A 333 17.85 -2.66 -16.52
C VAL A 333 19.38 -2.81 -16.61
N LEU A 334 20.06 -2.75 -15.45
CA LEU A 334 21.52 -2.87 -15.36
C LEU A 334 21.97 -4.33 -15.55
N VAL A 335 21.23 -5.26 -14.92
CA VAL A 335 21.46 -6.70 -15.06
C VAL A 335 20.10 -7.36 -15.24
N GLU A 336 19.88 -7.99 -16.39
CA GLU A 336 18.61 -8.64 -16.71
C GLU A 336 18.11 -9.54 -15.57
N ARG A 337 16.87 -9.30 -15.15
CA ARG A 337 16.16 -10.05 -14.09
C ARG A 337 16.80 -9.96 -12.70
N VAL A 338 17.83 -9.15 -12.50
CA VAL A 338 18.54 -9.04 -11.23
C VAL A 338 18.52 -7.62 -10.70
N LEU A 339 18.92 -6.62 -11.50
CA LEU A 339 19.13 -5.27 -11.00
C LEU A 339 18.58 -4.23 -11.98
N ASP A 340 17.64 -3.45 -11.49
CA ASP A 340 17.06 -2.30 -12.16
C ASP A 340 17.44 -1.01 -11.40
N MET A 341 17.78 0.03 -12.14
CA MET A 341 17.94 1.39 -11.65
C MET A 341 16.79 2.24 -12.14
N PHE A 342 16.22 3.05 -11.29
CA PHE A 342 15.19 4.01 -11.67
C PHE A 342 15.52 5.40 -11.16
N ALA A 343 15.01 6.39 -11.86
CA ALA A 343 15.04 7.79 -11.46
C ALA A 343 13.79 8.48 -11.99
N GLY A 344 13.41 9.57 -11.33
CA GLY A 344 12.26 10.36 -11.77
C GLY A 344 12.30 11.77 -11.22
N LEU A 345 11.50 12.61 -11.87
CA LEU A 345 11.24 14.00 -11.50
C LEU A 345 9.77 14.26 -11.77
N ASP A 346 9.01 14.56 -10.74
CA ASP A 346 7.58 14.86 -10.83
C ASP A 346 7.16 15.96 -9.85
N GLY A 347 5.90 16.33 -9.88
CA GLY A 347 5.26 17.26 -8.96
C GLY A 347 3.75 17.17 -9.09
N ASN A 348 3.02 17.74 -8.13
CA ASN A 348 1.56 17.76 -8.12
C ASN A 348 0.99 18.82 -7.18
N LEU A 349 -0.27 19.16 -7.41
CA LEU A 349 -1.09 20.00 -6.54
C LEU A 349 -2.17 19.13 -5.89
N ASP A 350 -2.20 19.12 -4.56
CA ASP A 350 -3.19 18.40 -3.77
C ASP A 350 -4.23 19.38 -3.21
N LEU A 351 -5.50 19.18 -3.57
CA LEU A 351 -6.61 19.86 -2.93
C LEU A 351 -6.87 19.18 -1.57
N ASN A 352 -6.40 19.81 -0.50
CA ASN A 352 -6.68 19.34 0.84
C ASN A 352 -8.15 19.59 1.20
N THR A 353 -8.72 18.71 1.99
CA THR A 353 -10.10 18.79 2.49
C THR A 353 -10.15 18.30 3.93
N LEU A 354 -11.24 18.60 4.63
CA LEU A 354 -11.44 18.04 5.98
C LEU A 354 -11.39 16.49 5.94
N ARG A 355 -11.97 15.89 4.90
CA ARG A 355 -11.92 14.44 4.71
C ARG A 355 -10.48 13.93 4.57
N SER A 356 -9.65 14.54 3.73
CA SER A 356 -8.26 14.11 3.52
C SER A 356 -7.41 14.30 4.78
N ILE A 357 -7.56 15.43 5.46
CA ILE A 357 -6.84 15.75 6.69
C ILE A 357 -7.29 14.85 7.85
N SER A 358 -8.61 14.64 8.03
CA SER A 358 -9.16 13.76 9.07
C SER A 358 -8.86 12.27 8.84
N ALA A 359 -8.56 11.87 7.61
CA ALA A 359 -8.07 10.53 7.32
C ALA A 359 -6.67 10.30 7.90
N THR A 360 -5.84 11.34 7.95
CA THR A 360 -4.50 11.30 8.56
C THR A 360 -4.58 11.41 10.08
N ASN A 361 -5.31 12.42 10.59
CA ASN A 361 -5.56 12.60 12.01
C ASN A 361 -7.07 12.76 12.28
N PRO A 362 -7.75 11.75 12.80
CA PRO A 362 -9.19 11.84 13.05
C PRO A 362 -9.57 12.83 14.16
N PHE A 363 -8.61 13.20 15.03
CA PHE A 363 -8.84 14.08 16.16
C PHE A 363 -8.78 15.58 15.81
N VAL A 364 -8.83 15.92 14.52
CA VAL A 364 -8.94 17.31 14.08
C VAL A 364 -10.29 17.92 14.44
N GLN A 365 -10.32 19.22 14.62
CA GLN A 365 -11.57 19.97 14.78
C GLN A 365 -12.35 20.03 13.46
N SER A 366 -13.63 20.22 13.53
CA SER A 366 -14.51 20.24 12.36
C SER A 366 -14.30 21.47 11.46
N GLY A 367 -14.13 22.64 12.06
CA GLY A 367 -13.87 23.88 11.32
C GLY A 367 -12.38 24.08 11.04
N LEU A 368 -11.86 23.52 9.96
CA LEU A 368 -10.47 23.72 9.53
C LEU A 368 -10.41 24.77 8.43
N ASP A 369 -9.45 25.68 8.55
CA ASP A 369 -9.01 26.49 7.42
C ASP A 369 -8.03 25.65 6.60
N VAL A 370 -8.41 25.32 5.38
CA VAL A 370 -7.72 24.31 4.56
C VAL A 370 -7.12 24.97 3.34
N GLU A 371 -5.80 24.90 3.20
CA GLU A 371 -5.04 25.36 2.04
C GLU A 371 -4.58 24.17 1.18
N ASN A 372 -4.35 24.42 -0.11
CA ASN A 372 -3.82 23.42 -1.02
C ASN A 372 -2.33 23.22 -0.78
N THR A 373 -1.85 22.01 -0.97
CA THR A 373 -0.43 21.67 -0.88
C THR A 373 0.14 21.41 -2.28
N SER A 374 1.23 22.06 -2.63
CA SER A 374 1.91 21.86 -3.91
C SER A 374 3.28 21.20 -3.70
N THR A 375 3.49 20.04 -4.29
CA THR A 375 4.84 19.51 -4.50
C THR A 375 5.40 20.12 -5.77
N ASN A 376 6.16 21.20 -5.65
CA ASN A 376 6.71 21.93 -6.78
C ASN A 376 7.59 21.04 -7.65
N TYR A 377 8.44 20.26 -7.02
CA TYR A 377 9.15 19.14 -7.66
C TYR A 377 9.58 18.10 -6.64
N ARG A 378 9.64 16.88 -7.10
CA ARG A 378 10.17 15.73 -6.39
C ARG A 378 11.14 14.98 -7.28
N ILE A 379 12.40 14.94 -6.88
CA ILE A 379 13.46 14.17 -7.54
C ILE A 379 13.68 12.90 -6.74
N TYR A 380 13.62 11.77 -7.40
CA TYR A 380 13.84 10.48 -6.74
C TYR A 380 14.63 9.53 -7.62
N GLY A 381 15.27 8.58 -6.98
CA GLY A 381 15.97 7.51 -7.68
C GLY A 381 16.33 6.37 -6.75
N GLY A 382 16.67 5.24 -7.34
CA GLY A 382 16.97 4.07 -6.55
C GLY A 382 17.40 2.86 -7.37
N LEU A 383 17.64 1.79 -6.63
CA LEU A 383 18.02 0.48 -7.13
C LEU A 383 17.00 -0.54 -6.64
N LYS A 384 16.50 -1.35 -7.56
CA LYS A 384 15.64 -2.49 -7.26
C LYS A 384 16.35 -3.76 -7.68
N THR A 385 16.56 -4.67 -6.74
CA THR A 385 17.20 -5.95 -7.03
C THR A 385 16.27 -7.12 -6.77
N ARG A 386 16.34 -8.14 -7.64
CA ARG A 386 15.72 -9.45 -7.43
C ARG A 386 16.77 -10.41 -6.90
N ILE A 387 16.68 -10.70 -5.61
CA ILE A 387 17.60 -11.63 -4.93
C ILE A 387 17.31 -13.07 -5.37
N SER A 388 16.03 -13.37 -5.60
CA SER A 388 15.55 -14.65 -6.12
C SER A 388 14.25 -14.44 -6.92
N THR A 389 13.64 -15.53 -7.43
CA THR A 389 12.33 -15.45 -8.11
C THR A 389 11.20 -14.93 -7.22
N LYS A 390 11.39 -14.92 -5.89
CA LYS A 390 10.38 -14.56 -4.90
C LYS A 390 10.91 -13.61 -3.82
N SER A 391 12.09 -13.06 -4.03
CA SER A 391 12.73 -12.15 -3.07
C SER A 391 13.28 -10.94 -3.79
N SER A 392 13.03 -9.78 -3.25
CA SER A 392 13.47 -8.50 -3.80
C SER A 392 13.93 -7.53 -2.71
N ALA A 393 14.74 -6.57 -3.10
CA ALA A 393 15.08 -5.42 -2.25
C ALA A 393 15.05 -4.14 -3.08
N LEU A 394 14.72 -3.03 -2.41
CA LEU A 394 14.67 -1.68 -2.95
C LEU A 394 15.47 -0.75 -2.04
N LEU A 395 16.28 0.11 -2.64
CA LEU A 395 16.90 1.25 -1.99
C LEU A 395 16.56 2.50 -2.80
N SER A 396 16.03 3.52 -2.18
CA SER A 396 15.70 4.78 -2.86
C SER A 396 16.03 6.00 -2.01
N VAL A 397 16.29 7.09 -2.71
CA VAL A 397 16.43 8.43 -2.17
C VAL A 397 15.44 9.34 -2.88
N GLU A 398 14.82 10.24 -2.13
CA GLU A 398 13.86 11.22 -2.61
C GLU A 398 14.16 12.58 -2.00
N TYR A 399 14.19 13.60 -2.83
CA TYR A 399 14.17 15.00 -2.41
C TYR A 399 12.92 15.68 -2.98
N ALA A 400 12.16 16.35 -2.14
CA ALA A 400 10.96 17.09 -2.57
C ALA A 400 10.94 18.50 -1.97
N ASP A 401 10.48 19.45 -2.78
CA ASP A 401 10.18 20.83 -2.44
C ASP A 401 8.67 21.00 -2.43
N ILE A 402 8.12 21.40 -1.29
CA ILE A 402 6.68 21.36 -1.02
C ILE A 402 6.26 22.70 -0.44
N GLU A 403 5.33 23.35 -1.10
CA GLU A 403 4.68 24.57 -0.68
C GLU A 403 3.39 24.25 0.06
N ASN A 404 3.13 24.99 1.15
CA ASN A 404 1.95 24.82 2.00
C ASN A 404 1.77 23.35 2.51
N GLN A 405 2.83 22.75 3.04
CA GLN A 405 2.69 21.47 3.76
C GLN A 405 1.95 21.70 5.07
N TYR A 406 0.85 20.97 5.29
CA TYR A 406 0.14 21.05 6.56
C TYR A 406 0.81 20.23 7.68
N PHE A 407 0.74 20.76 8.90
CA PHE A 407 1.20 20.12 10.13
C PHE A 407 0.11 20.19 11.17
N PHE A 408 0.06 19.18 12.04
CA PHE A 408 -0.92 19.13 13.12
C PHE A 408 -0.39 19.81 14.36
N THR A 409 -1.20 20.71 14.93
CA THR A 409 -0.93 21.38 16.19
C THR A 409 -2.16 21.28 17.09
N MET A 410 -1.97 21.31 18.42
CA MET A 410 -3.12 21.37 19.31
C MET A 410 -3.87 22.68 19.08
N ALA A 411 -5.18 22.59 18.90
CA ALA A 411 -6.02 23.77 18.71
C ALA A 411 -6.06 24.63 19.98
N ASN A 412 -5.83 25.93 19.82
CA ASN A 412 -5.89 26.88 20.93
C ASN A 412 -7.33 27.31 21.27
N SER A 413 -8.27 27.13 20.33
CA SER A 413 -9.69 27.41 20.48
C SER A 413 -10.52 26.35 19.80
N VAL A 414 -11.74 26.15 20.23
CA VAL A 414 -12.62 25.10 19.71
C VAL A 414 -13.70 25.68 18.84
N PHE A 415 -13.90 25.05 17.71
CA PHE A 415 -15.15 25.12 16.97
C PHE A 415 -16.29 24.56 17.83
N ALA A 416 -17.29 25.38 18.14
CA ALA A 416 -18.52 24.96 18.79
C ALA A 416 -19.69 25.18 17.84
N PRO A 417 -20.62 24.19 17.70
CA PRO A 417 -21.81 24.36 16.86
C PRO A 417 -22.69 25.49 17.34
N GLN A 418 -23.39 26.10 16.39
CA GLN A 418 -24.36 27.17 16.65
C GLN A 418 -25.46 26.69 17.59
N GLY A 419 -25.62 27.37 18.75
CA GLY A 419 -26.76 27.23 19.64
C GLY A 419 -26.48 26.93 21.10
N ASP A 420 -25.37 26.29 21.45
CA ASP A 420 -25.10 25.83 22.82
C ASP A 420 -23.77 26.34 23.40
N LEU A 421 -23.33 27.53 22.98
CA LEU A 421 -22.08 28.10 23.49
C LEU A 421 -22.22 28.73 24.85
N PRO A 422 -21.58 28.19 25.88
CA PRO A 422 -21.08 29.03 26.96
C PRO A 422 -19.93 29.88 26.38
N SER A 423 -20.02 31.17 26.53
CA SER A 423 -18.94 32.08 26.20
C SER A 423 -17.60 31.58 26.79
N GLN A 424 -16.62 31.23 25.90
CA GLN A 424 -15.24 30.90 26.27
C GLN A 424 -14.95 29.49 26.81
N THR A 425 -15.37 28.43 26.15
CA THR A 425 -14.83 27.09 26.45
C THR A 425 -13.64 26.80 25.54
N HIS A 426 -12.43 26.81 26.09
CA HIS A 426 -11.22 26.40 25.40
C HIS A 426 -11.06 24.88 25.53
N TYR A 427 -11.22 24.14 24.44
CA TYR A 427 -11.03 22.69 24.43
C TYR A 427 -9.68 22.37 23.80
N PHE A 428 -8.71 21.98 24.60
CA PHE A 428 -7.34 21.71 24.17
C PHE A 428 -7.13 20.27 23.68
N ASN A 429 -8.19 19.54 23.37
CA ASN A 429 -8.10 18.13 22.98
C ASN A 429 -8.32 17.88 21.50
N LYS A 430 -8.38 18.89 20.67
CA LYS A 430 -8.53 18.74 19.22
C LYS A 430 -7.34 19.33 18.49
N TYR A 431 -7.18 18.91 17.24
CA TYR A 431 -6.11 19.38 16.40
C TYR A 431 -6.60 20.41 15.38
N ALA A 432 -5.81 21.42 15.16
CA ALA A 432 -5.85 22.31 14.02
C ALA A 432 -4.70 21.97 13.07
N VAL A 433 -4.70 22.58 11.90
CA VAL A 433 -3.59 22.52 10.95
C VAL A 433 -2.89 23.88 10.86
N THR A 434 -1.60 23.86 10.63
CA THR A 434 -0.76 24.99 10.29
C THR A 434 0.07 24.63 9.07
N TYR A 435 0.43 25.61 8.26
CA TYR A 435 1.10 25.40 6.98
C TYR A 435 2.49 26.01 6.99
N ASP A 436 3.40 25.40 6.23
CA ASP A 436 4.75 25.91 6.01
C ASP A 436 5.31 25.34 4.69
N ASP A 437 6.22 26.09 4.10
CA ASP A 437 6.99 25.64 2.96
C ASP A 437 8.17 24.82 3.44
N ILE A 438 8.36 23.66 2.83
CA ILE A 438 9.38 22.73 3.29
C ILE A 438 10.16 22.10 2.14
N SER A 439 11.37 21.67 2.44
CA SER A 439 12.02 20.64 1.67
C SER A 439 12.25 19.39 2.52
N LYS A 440 12.11 18.21 1.91
CA LYS A 440 12.36 16.94 2.58
C LYS A 440 13.32 16.08 1.79
N LEU A 441 14.24 15.42 2.50
CA LEU A 441 15.13 14.40 1.96
C LEU A 441 14.84 13.07 2.66
N SER A 442 14.43 12.08 1.88
CA SER A 442 14.04 10.76 2.41
C SER A 442 14.94 9.66 1.86
N PHE A 443 15.31 8.71 2.72
CA PHE A 443 15.99 7.47 2.36
C PHE A 443 15.07 6.31 2.72
N THR A 444 14.80 5.43 1.76
CA THR A 444 13.93 4.27 1.97
C THR A 444 14.67 3.00 1.60
N GLY A 445 14.65 2.02 2.50
CA GLY A 445 15.07 0.65 2.26
C GLY A 445 13.92 -0.31 2.46
N GLU A 446 13.70 -1.20 1.51
CA GLU A 446 12.63 -2.21 1.55
C GLU A 446 13.20 -3.56 1.14
N VAL A 447 12.79 -4.62 1.83
CA VAL A 447 13.12 -5.99 1.49
C VAL A 447 11.91 -6.89 1.62
N ASP A 448 11.71 -7.76 0.64
CA ASP A 448 10.75 -8.86 0.66
C ASP A 448 11.52 -10.15 0.39
N LEU A 449 11.59 -11.03 1.40
CA LEU A 449 12.41 -12.22 1.39
C LEU A 449 11.55 -13.47 1.61
N GLN A 450 11.40 -14.29 0.59
CA GLN A 450 10.92 -15.64 0.77
C GLN A 450 12.12 -16.58 1.00
N LEU A 451 12.47 -16.80 2.28
CA LEU A 451 13.63 -17.61 2.67
C LEU A 451 13.45 -19.07 2.29
N ASN A 452 12.24 -19.58 2.43
CA ASN A 452 11.84 -20.92 2.00
C ASN A 452 10.34 -20.91 1.64
N LYS A 453 9.70 -22.07 1.49
CA LYS A 453 8.26 -22.15 1.16
C LYS A 453 7.38 -21.75 2.34
N GLU A 454 7.91 -21.83 3.53
CA GLU A 454 7.21 -21.67 4.80
C GLU A 454 7.37 -20.28 5.40
N LEU A 455 8.50 -19.59 5.14
CA LEU A 455 8.85 -18.32 5.79
C LEU A 455 9.01 -17.18 4.78
N ASN A 456 8.16 -16.18 4.93
CA ASN A 456 8.25 -14.90 4.26
C ASN A 456 8.54 -13.80 5.28
N LEU A 457 9.51 -12.93 4.96
CA LEU A 457 9.89 -11.76 5.74
C LEU A 457 9.76 -10.51 4.87
N TYR A 458 9.19 -9.47 5.43
CA TYR A 458 9.14 -8.14 4.85
C TYR A 458 9.69 -7.15 5.85
N ALA A 459 10.48 -6.20 5.39
CA ALA A 459 10.90 -5.05 6.20
C ALA A 459 11.00 -3.80 5.33
N LEU A 460 10.55 -2.68 5.90
CA LEU A 460 10.69 -1.34 5.34
C LEU A 460 11.26 -0.43 6.43
N ALA A 461 12.25 0.38 6.07
CA ALA A 461 12.76 1.45 6.93
C ALA A 461 12.88 2.74 6.11
N LYS A 462 12.43 3.84 6.70
CA LYS A 462 12.45 5.16 6.09
C LYS A 462 13.03 6.18 7.06
N TYR A 463 13.99 6.97 6.59
CA TYR A 463 14.50 8.13 7.29
C TYR A 463 14.19 9.38 6.48
N THR A 464 13.64 10.41 7.12
CA THR A 464 13.31 11.69 6.48
C THR A 464 13.91 12.86 7.27
N HIS A 465 14.62 13.70 6.56
CA HIS A 465 15.08 14.99 7.06
C HIS A 465 14.19 16.10 6.50
N TYR A 466 13.71 16.97 7.36
CA TYR A 466 12.84 18.10 7.01
C TYR A 466 13.60 19.41 7.21
N SER A 467 13.52 20.31 6.23
CA SER A 467 13.93 21.70 6.33
C SER A 467 12.70 22.57 6.14
N LEU A 468 12.44 23.48 7.06
CA LEU A 468 11.25 24.32 7.11
C LEU A 468 11.65 25.78 6.91
N GLU A 469 10.77 26.59 6.34
CA GLU A 469 11.03 28.02 6.13
C GLU A 469 10.58 28.88 7.31
N GLY A 470 9.37 28.65 7.83
CA GLY A 470 8.75 29.47 8.88
C GLY A 470 8.65 28.76 10.23
N LEU A 471 8.27 27.50 10.25
CA LEU A 471 8.09 26.74 11.48
C LEU A 471 9.43 26.27 12.06
N LYS A 472 9.49 26.14 13.39
CA LYS A 472 10.69 25.69 14.09
C LYS A 472 10.91 24.18 13.97
N GLU A 473 9.85 23.42 13.80
CA GLU A 473 9.87 21.95 13.77
C GLU A 473 8.78 21.41 12.85
N ALA A 474 9.02 20.23 12.26
CA ALA A 474 8.02 19.48 11.52
C ALA A 474 7.07 18.77 12.51
N TRP A 475 6.02 19.47 12.94
CA TRP A 475 5.15 19.01 14.01
C TRP A 475 4.48 17.67 13.68
N HIS A 476 4.55 16.70 14.60
CA HIS A 476 4.06 15.33 14.51
C HIS A 476 4.67 14.48 13.38
N MET A 477 5.67 14.98 12.67
CA MET A 477 6.36 14.23 11.62
C MET A 477 7.53 13.43 12.20
N PRO A 478 7.54 12.11 12.07
CA PRO A 478 8.68 11.29 12.49
C PRO A 478 9.85 11.44 11.52
N LYS A 479 11.06 11.43 12.05
CA LYS A 479 12.27 11.36 11.21
C LYS A 479 12.64 9.92 10.82
N PHE A 480 12.19 8.93 11.58
CA PHE A 480 12.47 7.53 11.32
C PHE A 480 11.22 6.68 11.51
N GLU A 481 10.94 5.81 10.55
CA GLU A 481 9.84 4.87 10.55
C GLU A 481 10.36 3.50 10.11
N MET A 482 9.87 2.44 10.73
CA MET A 482 10.19 1.07 10.34
C MET A 482 8.98 0.17 10.51
N GLU A 483 8.78 -0.72 9.56
CA GLU A 483 7.83 -1.82 9.66
C GLU A 483 8.54 -3.13 9.32
N ALA A 484 8.30 -4.18 10.12
CA ALA A 484 8.76 -5.52 9.80
C ALA A 484 7.60 -6.51 9.97
N ARG A 485 7.48 -7.47 9.07
CA ARG A 485 6.48 -8.54 9.10
C ARG A 485 7.14 -9.89 8.84
N ALA A 486 6.67 -10.90 9.54
CA ALA A 486 7.07 -12.27 9.31
C ALA A 486 5.81 -13.15 9.21
N ASN A 487 5.72 -13.98 8.18
CA ASN A 487 4.68 -14.98 8.03
C ASN A 487 5.35 -16.35 7.96
N TYR A 488 4.98 -17.22 8.88
CA TYR A 488 5.56 -18.56 9.01
C TYR A 488 4.48 -19.63 8.94
N LYS A 489 4.46 -20.37 7.83
CA LYS A 489 3.62 -21.54 7.66
C LYS A 489 4.30 -22.74 8.32
N PHE A 490 4.01 -22.98 9.60
CA PHE A 490 4.61 -24.09 10.37
C PHE A 490 4.16 -25.47 9.83
N SER A 491 2.89 -25.55 9.41
CA SER A 491 2.31 -26.75 8.79
C SER A 491 1.17 -26.34 7.84
N ASP A 492 0.48 -27.30 7.23
CA ASP A 492 -0.71 -27.01 6.42
C ASP A 492 -1.88 -26.49 7.25
N GLN A 493 -1.84 -26.69 8.57
CA GLN A 493 -2.86 -26.26 9.52
C GLN A 493 -2.47 -25.00 10.30
N TRP A 494 -1.18 -24.75 10.55
CA TRP A 494 -0.73 -23.66 11.39
C TRP A 494 -0.01 -22.58 10.61
N LEU A 495 -0.49 -21.36 10.74
CA LEU A 495 0.15 -20.14 10.25
C LEU A 495 0.41 -19.21 11.44
N PHE A 496 1.64 -18.75 11.57
CA PHE A 496 2.04 -17.72 12.53
C PHE A 496 2.41 -16.44 11.78
N ASN A 497 2.07 -15.30 12.36
CA ASN A 497 2.50 -14.01 11.88
C ASN A 497 3.05 -13.17 13.02
N ALA A 498 3.98 -12.29 12.67
CA ALA A 498 4.51 -11.27 13.57
C ALA A 498 4.60 -9.96 12.80
N ARG A 499 4.32 -8.85 13.49
CA ARG A 499 4.43 -7.49 12.95
C ARG A 499 5.06 -6.58 13.98
N LEU A 500 6.07 -5.84 13.56
CA LEU A 500 6.70 -4.78 14.33
C LEU A 500 6.52 -3.46 13.61
N ILE A 501 5.98 -2.46 14.29
CA ILE A 501 5.95 -1.07 13.83
C ILE A 501 6.79 -0.26 14.78
N PHE A 502 7.64 0.59 14.23
CA PHE A 502 8.42 1.55 14.99
C PHE A 502 8.31 2.93 14.35
N VAL A 503 7.96 3.92 15.15
CA VAL A 503 7.91 5.32 14.76
C VAL A 503 8.79 6.09 15.72
N GLY A 504 9.76 6.81 15.20
CA GLY A 504 10.71 7.59 16.00
C GLY A 504 10.05 8.75 16.77
N ASP A 505 10.84 9.39 17.58
CA ASP A 505 10.41 10.58 18.35
C ASP A 505 9.87 11.67 17.41
N ARG A 506 8.82 12.37 17.85
CA ARG A 506 8.14 13.41 17.07
C ARG A 506 8.02 14.69 17.86
N PRO A 507 8.42 15.85 17.30
CA PRO A 507 8.17 17.13 17.93
C PRO A 507 6.67 17.45 17.89
N VAL A 508 6.14 18.05 18.95
CA VAL A 508 4.75 18.49 19.00
C VAL A 508 4.67 19.93 19.53
N MET A 509 3.66 20.66 19.05
CA MET A 509 3.34 21.98 19.57
C MET A 509 2.09 21.88 20.45
N THR A 510 2.20 22.32 21.67
CA THR A 510 1.08 22.40 22.63
C THR A 510 1.17 23.69 23.41
N ASN A 511 0.07 24.45 23.48
CA ASN A 511 0.00 25.74 24.16
C ASN A 511 1.13 26.72 23.77
N GLY A 512 1.54 26.73 22.48
CA GLY A 512 2.63 27.57 21.99
C GLY A 512 4.04 27.11 22.37
N ASN A 513 4.17 26.02 23.10
CA ASN A 513 5.45 25.45 23.52
C ASN A 513 5.76 24.14 22.76
N LYS A 514 7.06 23.90 22.58
CA LYS A 514 7.55 22.63 22.05
C LYS A 514 7.51 21.56 23.14
N ALA A 515 6.90 20.42 22.83
CA ALA A 515 7.01 19.18 23.56
C ALA A 515 7.51 18.07 22.62
N GLN A 516 7.67 16.86 23.10
CA GLN A 516 8.12 15.71 22.32
C GLN A 516 7.29 14.49 22.66
N LEU A 517 6.86 13.78 21.64
CA LEU A 517 6.34 12.43 21.79
C LEU A 517 7.51 11.44 21.67
N ASP A 518 7.60 10.54 22.63
CA ASP A 518 8.57 9.46 22.59
C ASP A 518 8.31 8.49 21.44
N ALA A 519 9.34 7.75 21.06
CA ALA A 519 9.22 6.73 20.02
C ALA A 519 8.17 5.68 20.39
N LEU A 520 7.38 5.30 19.39
CA LEU A 520 6.38 4.26 19.49
C LEU A 520 6.93 2.95 18.91
N ALA A 521 6.77 1.86 19.66
CA ALA A 521 7.07 0.51 19.18
C ALA A 521 5.88 -0.41 19.47
N ASP A 522 5.29 -0.98 18.43
CA ASP A 522 4.18 -1.93 18.55
C ASP A 522 4.60 -3.28 17.96
N LEU A 523 4.65 -4.30 18.81
CA LEU A 523 4.88 -5.69 18.41
C LEU A 523 3.58 -6.47 18.51
N GLY A 524 3.10 -6.97 17.38
CA GLY A 524 1.95 -7.86 17.29
C GLY A 524 2.36 -9.29 16.92
N LEU A 525 1.68 -10.26 17.48
CA LEU A 525 1.79 -11.69 17.13
C LEU A 525 0.41 -12.25 16.81
N GLY A 526 0.35 -13.14 15.83
CA GLY A 526 -0.86 -13.84 15.47
C GLY A 526 -0.61 -15.31 15.17
N ALA A 527 -1.62 -16.11 15.43
CA ALA A 527 -1.66 -17.53 15.08
C ALA A 527 -3.01 -17.87 14.47
N GLU A 528 -3.00 -18.61 13.37
CA GLU A 528 -4.21 -19.16 12.74
C GLU A 528 -4.08 -20.67 12.67
N TYR A 529 -5.14 -21.36 13.11
CA TYR A 529 -5.28 -22.81 13.00
C TYR A 529 -6.40 -23.15 12.03
N LYS A 530 -6.05 -23.75 10.91
CA LYS A 530 -6.97 -24.25 9.91
C LYS A 530 -7.54 -25.58 10.37
N TRP A 531 -8.77 -25.58 10.92
CA TRP A 531 -9.46 -26.79 11.37
C TRP A 531 -9.81 -27.71 10.19
N ASN A 532 -10.32 -27.10 9.12
CA ASN A 532 -10.63 -27.77 7.85
C ASN A 532 -10.65 -26.72 6.72
N ASP A 533 -11.10 -27.11 5.52
CA ASP A 533 -11.13 -26.19 4.37
C ASP A 533 -12.16 -25.06 4.48
N ILE A 534 -13.08 -25.14 5.46
CA ILE A 534 -14.16 -24.18 5.67
C ILE A 534 -13.90 -23.31 6.89
N LEU A 535 -13.35 -23.87 7.97
CA LEU A 535 -13.21 -23.20 9.26
C LEU A 535 -11.74 -23.05 9.65
N SER A 536 -11.34 -21.83 9.96
CA SER A 536 -10.11 -21.49 10.68
C SER A 536 -10.43 -20.79 12.00
N LEU A 537 -9.61 -21.02 13.00
CA LEU A 537 -9.59 -20.28 14.27
C LEU A 537 -8.33 -19.44 14.33
N TYR A 538 -8.42 -18.22 14.82
CA TYR A 538 -7.24 -17.36 14.94
C TYR A 538 -7.22 -16.57 16.23
N ALA A 539 -6.03 -16.20 16.66
CA ALA A 539 -5.80 -15.29 17.77
C ALA A 539 -4.71 -14.29 17.37
N ASN A 540 -4.94 -13.02 17.68
CA ASN A 540 -4.00 -11.94 17.47
C ASN A 540 -3.81 -11.19 18.78
N VAL A 541 -2.57 -10.82 19.09
CA VAL A 541 -2.23 -9.96 20.23
C VAL A 541 -1.33 -8.86 19.70
N ASN A 542 -1.70 -7.61 19.94
CA ASN A 542 -0.94 -6.41 19.55
C ASN A 542 -0.42 -5.70 20.80
N ASN A 543 0.55 -4.82 20.60
CA ASN A 543 1.25 -4.09 21.66
C ASN A 543 1.72 -4.99 22.81
N ILE A 544 2.36 -6.12 22.47
CA ILE A 544 2.86 -7.09 23.45
C ILE A 544 3.94 -6.47 24.36
N LEU A 545 4.61 -5.44 23.88
CA LEU A 545 5.60 -4.70 24.65
C LEU A 545 4.99 -3.87 25.80
N ASP A 546 3.65 -3.74 25.81
CA ASP A 546 2.87 -2.92 26.74
C ASP A 546 3.47 -1.52 26.93
N ALA A 547 3.98 -0.97 25.84
CA ALA A 547 4.54 0.36 25.86
C ALA A 547 3.40 1.38 25.92
N GLU A 548 3.39 2.21 26.94
CA GLU A 548 2.58 3.42 26.93
C GLU A 548 3.02 4.29 25.78
N SER A 549 2.22 4.36 24.75
CA SER A 549 2.56 5.01 23.48
C SER A 549 1.47 5.98 23.08
N TYR A 550 1.88 7.06 22.44
CA TYR A 550 0.98 8.07 21.91
C TYR A 550 1.14 8.15 20.39
N LEU A 551 0.08 7.87 19.65
CA LEU A 551 0.09 8.14 18.22
C LEU A 551 -0.02 9.65 17.97
N TRP A 552 -0.87 10.30 18.72
CA TRP A 552 -1.08 11.74 18.75
C TRP A 552 -0.91 12.26 20.18
N TYR A 553 -0.34 13.44 20.36
CA TYR A 553 -0.16 14.03 21.69
C TYR A 553 -1.49 14.08 22.45
N ALA A 554 -1.48 13.72 23.71
CA ALA A 554 -2.64 13.58 24.59
C ALA A 554 -3.58 12.39 24.25
N TYR A 555 -3.30 11.58 23.23
CA TYR A 555 -4.10 10.42 22.85
C TYR A 555 -3.31 9.12 23.04
N PRO A 556 -3.30 8.55 24.24
CA PRO A 556 -2.61 7.29 24.49
C PRO A 556 -3.23 6.14 23.68
N THR A 557 -2.40 5.23 23.23
CA THR A 557 -2.85 3.99 22.60
C THR A 557 -3.30 2.98 23.65
N GLN A 558 -4.08 2.00 23.24
CA GLN A 558 -4.40 0.86 24.11
C GLN A 558 -3.13 0.06 24.45
N GLY A 559 -3.02 -0.40 25.69
CA GLY A 559 -2.01 -1.36 26.10
C GLY A 559 -2.14 -2.69 25.35
N ILE A 560 -1.69 -3.80 25.94
CA ILE A 560 -1.80 -5.11 25.31
C ILE A 560 -3.26 -5.38 24.92
N ASN A 561 -3.51 -5.54 23.62
CA ASN A 561 -4.82 -5.88 23.10
C ASN A 561 -4.79 -7.20 22.33
N GLY A 562 -5.75 -8.08 22.62
CA GLY A 562 -5.86 -9.37 22.02
C GLY A 562 -7.27 -9.65 21.53
N MET A 563 -7.37 -10.36 20.41
CA MET A 563 -8.62 -10.83 19.83
C MET A 563 -8.53 -12.31 19.48
N ILE A 564 -9.62 -13.03 19.71
CA ILE A 564 -9.78 -14.41 19.25
C ILE A 564 -10.96 -14.43 18.29
N GLY A 565 -10.79 -15.12 17.17
CA GLY A 565 -11.78 -15.13 16.12
C GLY A 565 -11.87 -16.46 15.37
N LEU A 566 -12.89 -16.53 14.54
CA LEU A 566 -13.11 -17.61 13.59
C LEU A 566 -13.31 -17.04 12.19
N ARG A 567 -12.86 -17.80 11.19
CA ARG A 567 -13.05 -17.52 9.78
C ARG A 567 -13.74 -18.68 9.11
N LEU A 568 -14.81 -18.41 8.40
CA LEU A 568 -15.55 -19.36 7.58
C LEU A 568 -15.38 -18.99 6.10
N ILE A 569 -15.05 -19.99 5.27
CA ILE A 569 -14.89 -19.83 3.82
C ILE A 569 -15.73 -20.93 3.15
N PHE A 570 -16.82 -20.58 2.41
CA PHE A 570 -17.78 -21.54 1.85
C PHE A 570 -18.46 -21.08 0.55
#